data_f6c934f017eceb682724bd474807a854
#
_entry.id   f6c934f017eceb682724bd474807a854
#
_cell.length_a   1.000
_cell.length_b   1.000
_cell.length_c   1.000
_cell.angle_alpha   90.00
_cell.angle_beta   90.00
_cell.angle_gamma   90.00
#
_symmetry.space_group_name_H-M   'P 1'
#
loop_
_entity.id
_entity.type
_entity.pdbx_description
1 polymer ?
#
loop_
_entity_poly.entity_id
_entity_poly.type
_entity_poly.pdbx_seq_one_letter_code
_entity_poly.pdbx_strand_id
1 'polypeptide(L)'
;MTTLRKIKGGVTAPQGFLAAAISAGIKYPEGSRDDLALVAGTGPVLAAATFTTNRVKAAPVRVSMAHLKAKTARAVILNSGNANACTGGPGLADARRMTVATAQALGVRPEEILVCSTGRIGVPLPIERMAARIPALAARLDAKSSLPVAKAIMTSDTVPKEVAYEFVSAGKKFRIGGIAKGAGMIDPNMATMLSVITTDAALTRAGLRAALKTAVERSFNRITIDGDMSTNDTVILLASGTAGRPDPADFLATLEAVALDLAKKIVLDGEGVTRFIEVEVRGAKTTKDARLAAEAIANSTLTKCAWAGGDPNWGRIFDAAGYSGAKFDPDRTDIDYDKVPAVRGGMPAKTPFARLQAVAAKKAFKVTVDLHAGKATHTVFTTDLTEAYVRFNLGE
;
A
#
# COMPACT_ATOMS: atom_id res chain seq x y z
N MET A 1 -13.32 3.31 -23.77
CA MET A 1 -12.25 3.07 -22.80
C MET A 1 -11.69 4.43 -22.39
N THR A 2 -11.62 4.71 -21.09
CA THR A 2 -11.05 5.96 -20.56
C THR A 2 -9.56 6.03 -20.93
N THR A 3 -9.15 7.13 -21.55
CA THR A 3 -7.72 7.33 -21.86
C THR A 3 -6.99 7.69 -20.57
N LEU A 4 -6.25 6.74 -20.00
CA LEU A 4 -5.37 6.93 -18.84
C LEU A 4 -3.99 7.36 -19.31
N ARG A 5 -3.48 8.45 -18.74
CA ARG A 5 -2.12 8.93 -18.99
C ARG A 5 -1.36 9.09 -17.69
N LYS A 6 -0.28 8.35 -17.51
CA LYS A 6 0.65 8.56 -16.39
C LYS A 6 1.34 9.93 -16.56
N ILE A 7 1.36 10.72 -15.50
CA ILE A 7 1.97 12.04 -15.44
C ILE A 7 3.01 12.11 -14.31
N LYS A 8 3.87 13.14 -14.32
CA LYS A 8 4.80 13.38 -13.22
C LYS A 8 4.08 13.87 -11.97
N GLY A 9 4.62 13.52 -10.79
CA GLY A 9 4.13 13.94 -9.48
C GLY A 9 3.42 12.84 -8.71
N GLY A 10 2.84 13.22 -7.59
CA GLY A 10 2.10 12.38 -6.66
C GLY A 10 0.93 13.17 -6.05
N VAL A 11 0.89 13.34 -4.72
CA VAL A 11 -0.24 13.95 -3.99
C VAL A 11 -0.53 15.41 -4.34
N THR A 12 0.38 16.13 -4.96
CA THR A 12 0.15 17.52 -5.39
C THR A 12 -0.15 17.66 -6.89
N ALA A 13 -0.21 16.56 -7.65
CA ALA A 13 -0.56 16.59 -9.07
C ALA A 13 -2.03 16.98 -9.33
N PRO A 14 -3.02 16.52 -8.53
CA PRO A 14 -4.39 17.02 -8.60
C PRO A 14 -4.48 18.45 -8.06
N GLN A 15 -5.38 19.26 -8.65
CA GLN A 15 -5.62 20.64 -8.19
C GLN A 15 -6.20 20.68 -6.77
N GLY A 16 -5.83 21.71 -6.02
CA GLY A 16 -6.35 21.94 -4.69
C GLY A 16 -5.57 21.24 -3.57
N PHE A 17 -4.34 20.77 -3.83
CA PHE A 17 -3.48 20.14 -2.83
C PHE A 17 -2.09 20.75 -2.78
N LEU A 18 -1.59 20.89 -1.54
CA LEU A 18 -0.25 21.31 -1.19
C LEU A 18 0.38 20.25 -0.30
N ALA A 19 1.70 20.19 -0.25
CA ALA A 19 2.41 19.28 0.63
C ALA A 19 3.69 19.96 1.17
N ALA A 20 4.19 19.44 2.30
CA ALA A 20 5.45 19.88 2.89
C ALA A 20 6.09 18.75 3.68
N ALA A 21 7.40 18.79 3.83
CA ALA A 21 8.17 17.92 4.70
C ALA A 21 9.22 18.73 5.48
N ILE A 22 9.56 18.24 6.69
CA ILE A 22 10.57 18.84 7.55
C ILE A 22 11.17 17.78 8.46
N SER A 23 12.40 17.99 8.88
CA SER A 23 13.02 17.21 9.94
C SER A 23 12.51 17.66 11.32
N ALA A 24 12.04 16.68 12.11
CA ALA A 24 11.62 16.86 13.49
C ALA A 24 12.47 16.02 14.47
N GLY A 25 13.42 15.25 13.97
CA GLY A 25 14.35 14.46 14.78
C GLY A 25 13.67 13.31 15.53
N ILE A 26 12.79 12.56 14.86
CA ILE A 26 11.94 11.54 15.50
C ILE A 26 12.73 10.28 15.84
N LYS A 27 13.41 9.68 14.86
CA LYS A 27 14.33 8.52 15.05
C LYS A 27 15.79 8.95 14.95
N TYR A 28 16.10 9.86 14.07
CA TYR A 28 17.46 10.35 13.78
C TYR A 28 17.63 11.78 14.26
N PRO A 29 18.88 12.29 14.41
CA PRO A 29 19.11 13.68 14.77
C PRO A 29 18.37 14.65 13.84
N GLU A 30 17.90 15.77 14.39
CA GLU A 30 17.26 16.83 13.62
C GLU A 30 18.24 17.35 12.53
N GLY A 31 17.70 17.57 11.33
CA GLY A 31 18.47 18.00 10.16
C GLY A 31 19.08 16.87 9.33
N SER A 32 19.10 15.61 9.83
CA SER A 32 19.67 14.50 9.07
C SER A 32 18.77 14.03 7.91
N ARG A 33 17.47 14.03 8.13
CA ARG A 33 16.43 13.71 7.12
C ARG A 33 15.09 14.28 7.55
N ASP A 34 14.20 14.52 6.56
CA ASP A 34 12.82 14.82 6.85
C ASP A 34 12.09 13.56 7.36
N ASP A 35 11.31 13.71 8.42
CA ASP A 35 10.59 12.63 9.10
C ASP A 35 9.19 13.06 9.59
N LEU A 36 8.80 14.31 9.30
CA LEU A 36 7.48 14.86 9.53
C LEU A 36 6.95 15.47 8.24
N ALA A 37 5.74 15.10 7.81
CA ALA A 37 5.16 15.46 6.53
C ALA A 37 3.70 15.90 6.67
N LEU A 38 3.26 16.78 5.79
CA LEU A 38 1.91 17.31 5.73
C LEU A 38 1.40 17.32 4.30
N VAL A 39 0.20 16.75 4.08
CA VAL A 39 -0.56 16.87 2.83
C VAL A 39 -1.85 17.60 3.14
N ALA A 40 -2.09 18.74 2.52
CA ALA A 40 -3.21 19.62 2.84
C ALA A 40 -4.01 20.01 1.59
N GLY A 41 -5.34 20.06 1.73
CA GLY A 41 -6.20 20.74 0.77
C GLY A 41 -6.01 22.27 0.85
N THR A 42 -6.17 23.00 -0.23
CA THR A 42 -6.21 24.47 -0.21
C THR A 42 -7.50 25.01 0.42
N GLY A 43 -8.53 24.14 0.51
CA GLY A 43 -9.80 24.35 1.18
C GLY A 43 -10.27 23.07 1.85
N PRO A 44 -11.52 23.01 2.35
CA PRO A 44 -12.13 21.79 2.84
C PRO A 44 -12.16 20.71 1.76
N VAL A 45 -11.85 19.46 2.10
CA VAL A 45 -11.86 18.31 1.20
C VAL A 45 -12.75 17.19 1.75
N LEU A 46 -13.28 16.33 0.88
CA LEU A 46 -13.85 15.08 1.32
C LEU A 46 -12.73 14.06 1.59
N ALA A 47 -12.91 13.25 2.62
CA ALA A 47 -11.98 12.19 2.95
C ALA A 47 -12.68 10.84 3.05
N ALA A 48 -12.01 9.79 2.57
CA ALA A 48 -12.29 8.40 2.85
C ALA A 48 -10.99 7.71 3.27
N ALA A 49 -11.07 6.70 4.12
CA ALA A 49 -9.90 5.88 4.45
C ALA A 49 -10.29 4.43 4.70
N THR A 50 -9.30 3.56 4.52
CA THR A 50 -9.28 2.18 4.98
C THR A 50 -8.13 2.01 5.96
N PHE A 51 -8.29 1.12 6.93
CA PHE A 51 -7.34 0.92 8.03
C PHE A 51 -7.09 -0.55 8.27
N THR A 52 -5.97 -0.86 8.90
CA THR A 52 -5.60 -2.22 9.31
C THR A 52 -6.73 -2.93 10.06
N THR A 53 -6.90 -4.21 9.76
CA THR A 53 -7.81 -5.10 10.50
C THR A 53 -7.16 -5.69 11.75
N ASN A 54 -5.85 -5.46 11.96
CA ASN A 54 -5.15 -5.87 13.17
C ASN A 54 -5.89 -5.38 14.42
N ARG A 55 -6.01 -6.24 15.43
CA ARG A 55 -6.63 -5.87 16.72
C ARG A 55 -5.77 -4.88 17.52
N VAL A 56 -4.45 -4.95 17.35
CA VAL A 56 -3.46 -4.06 17.97
C VAL A 56 -3.35 -2.78 17.11
N LYS A 57 -4.41 -1.97 17.09
CA LYS A 57 -4.42 -0.71 16.32
C LYS A 57 -3.61 0.37 17.01
N ALA A 58 -2.67 0.97 16.28
CA ALA A 58 -1.89 2.11 16.73
C ALA A 58 -2.78 3.33 17.06
N ALA A 59 -2.28 4.21 17.91
CA ALA A 59 -2.98 5.42 18.33
C ALA A 59 -3.40 6.33 17.15
N PRO A 60 -2.55 6.61 16.13
CA PRO A 60 -2.93 7.43 14.98
C PRO A 60 -4.09 6.81 14.18
N VAL A 61 -4.14 5.48 14.02
CA VAL A 61 -5.26 4.79 13.38
C VAL A 61 -6.56 5.08 14.11
N ARG A 62 -6.58 4.96 15.44
CA ARG A 62 -7.76 5.20 16.27
C ARG A 62 -8.23 6.66 16.20
N VAL A 63 -7.31 7.63 16.20
CA VAL A 63 -7.62 9.06 16.05
C VAL A 63 -8.20 9.35 14.66
N SER A 64 -7.54 8.89 13.59
CA SER A 64 -8.01 9.09 12.21
C SER A 64 -9.38 8.45 11.96
N MET A 65 -9.65 7.25 12.50
CA MET A 65 -10.97 6.62 12.45
C MET A 65 -12.06 7.49 13.11
N ALA A 66 -11.74 8.14 14.23
CA ALA A 66 -12.67 9.05 14.92
C ALA A 66 -12.90 10.32 14.10
N HIS A 67 -11.84 10.93 13.56
CA HIS A 67 -11.88 12.18 12.82
C HIS A 67 -12.59 12.05 11.45
N LEU A 68 -12.56 10.87 10.81
CA LEU A 68 -13.35 10.60 9.60
C LEU A 68 -14.87 10.73 9.77
N LYS A 69 -15.39 10.86 10.98
CA LYS A 69 -16.80 11.17 11.25
C LYS A 69 -17.13 12.64 10.92
N ALA A 70 -16.15 13.53 10.88
CA ALA A 70 -16.33 14.92 10.48
C ALA A 70 -16.86 15.02 9.03
N LYS A 71 -17.57 16.12 8.71
CA LYS A 71 -18.14 16.34 7.37
C LYS A 71 -17.07 16.53 6.30
N THR A 72 -16.01 17.23 6.68
CA THR A 72 -14.85 17.55 5.83
C THR A 72 -13.56 17.25 6.56
N ALA A 73 -12.49 17.06 5.80
CA ALA A 73 -11.11 17.09 6.27
C ALA A 73 -10.38 18.30 5.67
N ARG A 74 -9.21 18.59 6.18
CA ARG A 74 -8.31 19.62 5.66
C ARG A 74 -6.94 19.06 5.30
N ALA A 75 -6.40 18.20 6.13
CA ALA A 75 -5.04 17.71 5.94
C ALA A 75 -4.81 16.33 6.57
N VAL A 76 -3.69 15.71 6.16
CA VAL A 76 -3.10 14.53 6.80
C VAL A 76 -1.70 14.91 7.27
N ILE A 77 -1.44 14.77 8.58
CA ILE A 77 -0.11 14.86 9.18
C ILE A 77 0.47 13.45 9.30
N LEU A 78 1.72 13.26 8.86
CA LEU A 78 2.37 11.96 8.86
C LEU A 78 3.75 12.05 9.51
N ASN A 79 4.16 11.03 10.26
CA ASN A 79 5.54 10.90 10.70
C ASN A 79 6.12 9.52 10.38
N SER A 80 7.44 9.49 10.17
CA SER A 80 8.23 8.27 10.11
C SER A 80 9.19 8.15 11.30
N GLY A 81 9.69 6.93 11.55
CA GLY A 81 10.64 6.63 12.62
C GLY A 81 10.01 6.17 13.95
N ASN A 82 8.73 6.43 14.17
CA ASN A 82 7.99 5.98 15.35
C ASN A 82 6.54 5.69 14.96
N ALA A 83 6.07 4.49 15.26
CA ALA A 83 4.73 4.01 14.91
C ALA A 83 3.63 4.53 15.83
N ASN A 84 3.98 4.99 17.03
CA ASN A 84 3.02 5.29 18.09
C ASN A 84 2.00 4.15 18.31
N ALA A 85 2.51 2.93 18.29
CA ALA A 85 1.78 1.70 18.52
C ALA A 85 2.19 1.09 19.85
N CYS A 86 1.26 0.42 20.54
CA CYS A 86 1.46 -0.17 21.87
C CYS A 86 1.90 0.87 22.94
N THR A 87 1.47 2.12 22.80
CA THR A 87 1.85 3.27 23.66
C THR A 87 0.74 3.69 24.61
N GLY A 88 -0.37 2.95 24.63
CA GLY A 88 -1.48 3.15 25.59
C GLY A 88 -2.17 4.50 25.51
N GLY A 89 -2.62 5.01 26.69
CA GLY A 89 -3.26 6.31 26.84
C GLY A 89 -2.38 7.49 26.43
N PRO A 90 -1.11 7.55 26.88
CA PRO A 90 -0.17 8.59 26.45
C PRO A 90 -0.03 8.69 24.94
N GLY A 91 0.18 7.57 24.21
CA GLY A 91 0.28 7.60 22.77
C GLY A 91 -0.98 8.08 22.05
N LEU A 92 -2.17 7.81 22.62
CA LEU A 92 -3.42 8.35 22.10
C LEU A 92 -3.50 9.87 22.30
N ALA A 93 -3.04 10.39 23.44
CA ALA A 93 -2.93 11.81 23.70
C ALA A 93 -1.96 12.49 22.73
N ASP A 94 -0.80 11.86 22.48
CA ASP A 94 0.20 12.36 21.54
C ASP A 94 -0.33 12.45 20.11
N ALA A 95 -1.03 11.41 19.62
CA ALA A 95 -1.64 11.42 18.31
C ALA A 95 -2.69 12.55 18.18
N ARG A 96 -3.49 12.80 19.22
CA ARG A 96 -4.42 13.95 19.26
C ARG A 96 -3.67 15.27 19.26
N ARG A 97 -2.57 15.37 20.01
CA ARG A 97 -1.76 16.59 20.07
C ARG A 97 -1.16 16.93 18.70
N MET A 98 -0.73 15.95 17.91
CA MET A 98 -0.33 16.19 16.51
C MET A 98 -1.47 16.83 15.71
N THR A 99 -2.70 16.33 15.84
CA THR A 99 -3.84 16.90 15.10
C THR A 99 -4.21 18.30 15.60
N VAL A 100 -4.16 18.55 16.89
CA VAL A 100 -4.40 19.90 17.47
C VAL A 100 -3.37 20.91 17.00
N ALA A 101 -2.08 20.58 17.09
CA ALA A 101 -1.01 21.49 16.65
C ALA A 101 -1.11 21.80 15.14
N THR A 102 -1.44 20.78 14.32
CA THR A 102 -1.64 20.97 12.88
C THR A 102 -2.87 21.82 12.58
N ALA A 103 -3.96 21.59 13.29
CA ALA A 103 -5.19 22.37 13.15
C ALA A 103 -4.98 23.84 13.51
N GLN A 104 -4.26 24.13 14.58
CA GLN A 104 -3.89 25.48 14.99
C GLN A 104 -3.05 26.18 13.89
N ALA A 105 -2.04 25.48 13.34
CA ALA A 105 -1.19 26.02 12.29
C ALA A 105 -1.94 26.29 10.96
N LEU A 106 -3.03 25.54 10.70
CA LEU A 106 -3.84 25.70 9.48
C LEU A 106 -5.12 26.53 9.69
N GLY A 107 -5.44 26.97 10.93
CA GLY A 107 -6.65 27.70 11.25
C GLY A 107 -7.94 26.90 11.07
N VAL A 108 -7.93 25.61 11.40
CA VAL A 108 -9.08 24.68 11.27
C VAL A 108 -9.34 23.91 12.56
N ARG A 109 -10.37 23.07 12.57
CA ARG A 109 -10.67 22.25 13.75
C ARG A 109 -9.82 20.99 13.79
N PRO A 110 -9.45 20.46 14.96
CA PRO A 110 -8.64 19.24 15.11
C PRO A 110 -9.23 18.02 14.38
N GLU A 111 -10.57 17.89 14.36
CA GLU A 111 -11.27 16.78 13.69
C GLU A 111 -11.15 16.80 12.16
N GLU A 112 -10.69 17.92 11.59
CA GLU A 112 -10.44 18.04 10.15
C GLU A 112 -9.00 17.58 9.77
N ILE A 113 -8.20 17.18 10.75
CA ILE A 113 -6.84 16.67 10.55
C ILE A 113 -6.82 15.15 10.78
N LEU A 114 -6.38 14.42 9.78
CA LEU A 114 -6.06 12.99 9.90
C LEU A 114 -4.58 12.83 10.26
N VAL A 115 -4.24 11.75 10.96
CA VAL A 115 -2.88 11.50 11.43
C VAL A 115 -2.44 10.07 11.09
N CYS A 116 -1.20 9.93 10.61
CA CYS A 116 -0.55 8.65 10.35
C CYS A 116 0.86 8.64 10.95
N SER A 117 1.28 7.48 11.45
CA SER A 117 2.63 7.26 11.99
C SER A 117 3.18 5.93 11.48
N THR A 118 4.50 5.82 11.35
CA THR A 118 5.18 4.57 10.97
C THR A 118 6.57 4.53 11.57
N GLY A 119 7.09 3.32 11.89
CA GLY A 119 8.41 3.10 12.46
C GLY A 119 8.37 2.19 13.69
N ARG A 120 9.18 2.47 14.70
CA ARG A 120 9.30 1.63 15.89
C ARG A 120 8.02 1.53 16.70
N ILE A 121 7.70 0.30 17.15
CA ILE A 121 6.57 -0.01 18.04
C ILE A 121 7.04 0.06 19.50
N GLY A 122 6.16 0.47 20.43
CA GLY A 122 6.43 0.47 21.87
C GLY A 122 7.29 1.63 22.38
N VAL A 123 7.62 2.59 21.53
CA VAL A 123 8.43 3.75 21.88
C VAL A 123 7.53 5.01 21.96
N PRO A 124 7.60 5.82 23.05
CA PRO A 124 6.89 7.09 23.13
C PRO A 124 7.28 8.06 22.00
N LEU A 125 6.32 8.82 21.49
CA LEU A 125 6.61 9.88 20.52
C LEU A 125 7.39 11.03 21.19
N PRO A 126 8.38 11.63 20.54
CA PRO A 126 8.98 12.88 20.99
C PRO A 126 8.06 14.08 20.68
N ILE A 127 6.83 14.05 21.24
CA ILE A 127 5.70 14.89 20.84
C ILE A 127 5.98 16.38 20.99
N GLU A 128 6.74 16.80 22.03
CA GLU A 128 7.08 18.20 22.24
C GLU A 128 7.89 18.76 21.07
N ARG A 129 8.90 18.01 20.64
CA ARG A 129 9.75 18.36 19.49
C ARG A 129 8.95 18.41 18.19
N MET A 130 8.11 17.39 17.97
CA MET A 130 7.25 17.33 16.79
C MET A 130 6.28 18.50 16.73
N ALA A 131 5.57 18.78 17.83
CA ALA A 131 4.59 19.87 17.91
C ALA A 131 5.25 21.24 17.65
N ALA A 132 6.46 21.46 18.16
CA ALA A 132 7.22 22.70 17.92
C ALA A 132 7.60 22.89 16.43
N ARG A 133 7.71 21.81 15.63
CA ARG A 133 8.06 21.90 14.21
C ARG A 133 6.85 22.05 13.27
N ILE A 134 5.64 21.74 13.74
CA ILE A 134 4.41 21.78 12.92
C ILE A 134 4.10 23.18 12.35
N PRO A 135 4.24 24.30 13.07
CA PRO A 135 4.02 25.63 12.45
C PRO A 135 4.96 25.91 11.28
N ALA A 136 6.24 25.57 11.40
CA ALA A 136 7.21 25.73 10.34
C ALA A 136 6.93 24.77 9.14
N LEU A 137 6.43 23.56 9.41
CA LEU A 137 5.98 22.61 8.38
C LEU A 137 4.80 23.19 7.60
N ALA A 138 3.78 23.72 8.28
CA ALA A 138 2.60 24.32 7.65
C ALA A 138 2.96 25.53 6.79
N ALA A 139 3.92 26.37 7.23
CA ALA A 139 4.40 27.52 6.45
C ALA A 139 5.16 27.13 5.17
N ARG A 140 5.60 25.88 5.04
CA ARG A 140 6.32 25.35 3.87
C ARG A 140 5.42 24.66 2.84
N LEU A 141 4.10 24.65 3.05
CA LEU A 141 3.17 23.99 2.11
C LEU A 141 3.32 24.55 0.70
N ASP A 142 3.59 23.67 -0.26
CA ASP A 142 3.85 24.00 -1.66
C ASP A 142 3.29 22.94 -2.62
N ALA A 143 2.88 23.34 -3.81
CA ALA A 143 2.33 22.48 -4.85
C ALA A 143 3.36 21.55 -5.53
N LYS A 144 4.66 21.75 -5.29
CA LYS A 144 5.76 20.96 -5.87
C LYS A 144 6.35 19.94 -4.89
N SER A 145 5.86 19.89 -3.66
CA SER A 145 6.48 19.12 -2.56
C SER A 145 5.98 17.69 -2.41
N SER A 146 5.44 17.04 -3.47
CA SER A 146 5.02 15.63 -3.41
C SER A 146 6.19 14.68 -3.14
N LEU A 147 7.29 14.79 -3.89
CA LEU A 147 8.46 13.92 -3.73
C LEU A 147 9.15 14.10 -2.36
N PRO A 148 9.36 15.31 -1.81
CA PRO A 148 9.82 15.50 -0.44
C PRO A 148 8.97 14.76 0.60
N VAL A 149 7.64 14.83 0.49
CA VAL A 149 6.73 14.11 1.40
C VAL A 149 6.84 12.59 1.23
N ALA A 150 6.91 12.08 -0.01
CA ALA A 150 7.12 10.66 -0.26
C ALA A 150 8.43 10.15 0.36
N LYS A 151 9.49 10.96 0.37
CA LYS A 151 10.77 10.64 1.05
C LYS A 151 10.65 10.69 2.58
N ALA A 152 9.93 11.68 3.12
CA ALA A 152 9.82 11.88 4.56
C ALA A 152 9.07 10.77 5.28
N ILE A 153 8.16 10.06 4.59
CA ILE A 153 7.39 8.96 5.18
C ILE A 153 8.09 7.59 5.08
N MET A 154 9.24 7.49 4.40
CA MET A 154 10.01 6.24 4.27
C MET A 154 10.55 5.78 5.62
N THR A 155 10.70 4.46 5.78
CA THR A 155 11.39 3.83 6.92
C THR A 155 12.55 2.97 6.42
N SER A 156 12.28 1.72 6.08
CA SER A 156 13.20 0.78 5.44
C SER A 156 13.16 0.83 3.91
N ASP A 157 12.24 1.60 3.37
CA ASP A 157 12.14 1.85 1.93
C ASP A 157 13.46 2.36 1.35
N THR A 158 13.88 1.86 0.18
CA THR A 158 15.09 2.32 -0.52
C THR A 158 14.77 3.39 -1.56
N VAL A 159 13.53 3.43 -2.06
CA VAL A 159 13.06 4.42 -3.05
C VAL A 159 11.73 5.05 -2.64
N PRO A 160 11.54 6.36 -2.88
CA PRO A 160 10.27 7.02 -2.65
C PRO A 160 9.22 6.53 -3.68
N LYS A 161 7.99 6.33 -3.20
CA LYS A 161 6.90 5.81 -4.02
C LYS A 161 5.86 6.90 -4.22
N GLU A 162 5.85 7.47 -5.42
CA GLU A 162 4.80 8.38 -5.87
C GLU A 162 4.31 8.03 -7.26
N VAL A 163 3.07 8.40 -7.58
CA VAL A 163 2.46 8.20 -8.89
C VAL A 163 1.33 9.20 -9.10
N ALA A 164 1.12 9.60 -10.36
CA ALA A 164 -0.04 10.37 -10.74
C ALA A 164 -0.54 9.97 -12.14
N TYR A 165 -1.86 10.00 -12.31
CA TYR A 165 -2.54 9.78 -13.57
C TYR A 165 -3.51 10.90 -13.87
N GLU A 166 -3.57 11.28 -15.16
CA GLU A 166 -4.60 12.13 -15.74
C GLU A 166 -5.56 11.27 -16.56
N PHE A 167 -6.84 11.50 -16.45
CA PHE A 167 -7.86 10.85 -17.25
C PHE A 167 -8.89 11.85 -17.78
N VAL A 168 -9.55 11.48 -18.87
CA VAL A 168 -10.63 12.28 -19.46
C VAL A 168 -11.95 11.57 -19.22
N SER A 169 -12.91 12.29 -18.67
CA SER A 169 -14.29 11.80 -18.45
C SER A 169 -15.27 12.92 -18.80
N ALA A 170 -16.27 12.63 -19.61
CA ALA A 170 -17.27 13.61 -20.09
C ALA A 170 -16.61 14.89 -20.69
N GLY A 171 -15.52 14.73 -21.43
CA GLY A 171 -14.79 15.83 -22.07
C GLY A 171 -13.94 16.71 -21.15
N LYS A 172 -13.86 16.39 -19.84
CA LYS A 172 -13.06 17.10 -18.84
C LYS A 172 -11.87 16.28 -18.38
N LYS A 173 -10.81 16.94 -17.98
CA LYS A 173 -9.60 16.34 -17.42
C LYS A 173 -9.68 16.28 -15.91
N PHE A 174 -9.30 15.16 -15.36
CA PHE A 174 -9.21 14.91 -13.92
C PHE A 174 -7.86 14.26 -13.61
N ARG A 175 -7.41 14.42 -12.38
CA ARG A 175 -6.17 13.83 -11.90
C ARG A 175 -6.37 13.06 -10.60
N ILE A 176 -5.64 11.96 -10.48
CA ILE A 176 -5.46 11.22 -9.23
C ILE A 176 -3.96 11.05 -9.04
N GLY A 177 -3.47 11.43 -7.87
CA GLY A 177 -2.07 11.26 -7.50
C GLY A 177 -1.95 10.67 -6.11
N GLY A 178 -0.85 9.98 -5.84
CA GLY A 178 -0.65 9.36 -4.55
C GLY A 178 0.81 9.14 -4.21
N ILE A 179 1.05 8.95 -2.93
CA ILE A 179 2.31 8.48 -2.36
C ILE A 179 2.04 7.24 -1.51
N ALA A 180 3.05 6.39 -1.37
CA ALA A 180 3.01 5.26 -0.45
C ALA A 180 4.39 5.01 0.16
N LYS A 181 4.42 4.33 1.31
CA LYS A 181 5.61 3.74 1.91
C LYS A 181 5.30 2.32 2.35
N GLY A 182 6.34 1.51 2.41
CA GLY A 182 6.32 0.13 2.88
C GLY A 182 7.38 -0.69 2.15
N ALA A 183 8.05 -1.58 2.90
CA ALA A 183 9.09 -2.48 2.39
C ALA A 183 9.18 -3.78 3.22
N GLY A 184 8.67 -3.81 4.44
CA GLY A 184 8.54 -4.98 5.32
C GLY A 184 7.29 -4.89 6.18
N MET A 185 6.93 -6.00 6.84
CA MET A 185 5.67 -6.21 7.55
C MET A 185 4.46 -6.01 6.61
N ILE A 186 4.48 -6.65 5.43
CA ILE A 186 3.51 -6.49 4.35
C ILE A 186 2.73 -7.79 4.13
N ASP A 187 1.41 -7.79 4.46
CA ASP A 187 0.51 -8.93 4.20
C ASP A 187 -0.90 -8.47 3.76
N PRO A 188 -1.63 -9.26 2.95
CA PRO A 188 -3.00 -8.96 2.53
C PRO A 188 -3.94 -8.66 3.70
N ASN A 189 -4.94 -7.82 3.49
CA ASN A 189 -5.89 -7.23 4.45
C ASN A 189 -5.38 -5.97 5.16
N MET A 190 -4.74 -5.08 4.40
CA MET A 190 -4.06 -3.86 4.83
C MET A 190 -2.70 -4.17 5.46
N ALA A 191 -1.71 -4.26 4.59
CA ALA A 191 -0.29 -4.48 4.90
C ALA A 191 0.37 -3.22 5.49
N THR A 192 1.54 -3.36 6.14
CA THR A 192 2.30 -2.23 6.74
C THR A 192 2.65 -1.18 5.70
N MET A 193 1.65 -0.39 5.37
CA MET A 193 1.81 0.68 4.41
C MET A 193 1.05 1.92 4.87
N LEU A 194 1.61 3.06 4.57
CA LEU A 194 0.88 4.31 4.57
C LEU A 194 0.74 4.77 3.13
N SER A 195 -0.47 5.14 2.73
CA SER A 195 -0.70 5.78 1.45
C SER A 195 -1.65 6.95 1.61
N VAL A 196 -1.29 8.07 0.99
CA VAL A 196 -2.18 9.21 0.80
C VAL A 196 -2.39 9.36 -0.69
N ILE A 197 -3.66 9.35 -1.09
CA ILE A 197 -4.10 9.55 -2.47
C ILE A 197 -4.95 10.81 -2.51
N THR A 198 -4.78 11.62 -3.51
CA THR A 198 -5.52 12.87 -3.72
C THR A 198 -6.18 12.87 -5.09
N THR A 199 -7.30 13.58 -5.23
CA THR A 199 -7.96 13.80 -6.51
C THR A 199 -8.63 15.17 -6.55
N ASP A 200 -8.67 15.78 -7.72
CA ASP A 200 -9.43 17.01 -7.99
C ASP A 200 -10.89 16.74 -8.40
N ALA A 201 -11.28 15.47 -8.51
CA ALA A 201 -12.65 15.05 -8.82
C ALA A 201 -13.62 15.35 -7.67
N ALA A 202 -14.82 15.80 -7.99
CA ALA A 202 -15.92 15.96 -7.06
C ALA A 202 -16.73 14.66 -6.98
N LEU A 203 -16.84 14.09 -5.78
CA LEU A 203 -17.60 12.87 -5.52
C LEU A 203 -18.56 13.07 -4.35
N THR A 204 -19.54 12.18 -4.21
CA THR A 204 -20.26 12.06 -2.94
C THR A 204 -19.38 11.31 -1.92
N ARG A 205 -19.61 11.54 -0.63
CA ARG A 205 -18.90 10.82 0.44
C ARG A 205 -19.06 9.30 0.31
N ALA A 206 -20.26 8.84 -0.02
CA ALA A 206 -20.55 7.41 -0.25
C ALA A 206 -19.76 6.87 -1.45
N GLY A 207 -19.78 7.60 -2.59
CA GLY A 207 -19.04 7.22 -3.79
C GLY A 207 -17.52 7.17 -3.57
N LEU A 208 -16.96 8.17 -2.88
CA LEU A 208 -15.54 8.20 -2.54
C LEU A 208 -15.14 6.98 -1.68
N ARG A 209 -15.95 6.66 -0.67
CA ARG A 209 -15.73 5.51 0.22
C ARG A 209 -15.85 4.17 -0.51
N ALA A 210 -16.85 4.01 -1.37
CA ALA A 210 -17.06 2.79 -2.16
C ALA A 210 -15.90 2.57 -3.15
N ALA A 211 -15.50 3.63 -3.88
CA ALA A 211 -14.39 3.57 -4.82
C ALA A 211 -13.07 3.22 -4.13
N LEU A 212 -12.75 3.86 -2.99
CA LEU A 212 -11.54 3.54 -2.23
C LEU A 212 -11.54 2.08 -1.76
N LYS A 213 -12.65 1.59 -1.21
CA LYS A 213 -12.75 0.19 -0.76
C LYS A 213 -12.45 -0.77 -1.91
N THR A 214 -13.08 -0.57 -3.06
CA THR A 214 -12.87 -1.44 -4.24
C THR A 214 -11.43 -1.37 -4.73
N ALA A 215 -10.84 -0.16 -4.82
CA ALA A 215 -9.47 0.00 -5.28
C ALA A 215 -8.46 -0.68 -4.33
N VAL A 216 -8.64 -0.55 -3.02
CA VAL A 216 -7.79 -1.22 -2.01
C VAL A 216 -7.90 -2.73 -2.09
N GLU A 217 -9.11 -3.29 -2.23
CA GLU A 217 -9.32 -4.73 -2.39
C GLU A 217 -8.66 -5.30 -3.65
N ARG A 218 -8.51 -4.47 -4.70
CA ARG A 218 -7.89 -4.88 -5.98
C ARG A 218 -6.42 -4.53 -6.11
N SER A 219 -5.82 -3.91 -5.09
CA SER A 219 -4.42 -3.45 -5.10
C SER A 219 -3.67 -3.79 -3.82
N PHE A 220 -3.75 -2.95 -2.79
CA PHE A 220 -3.02 -3.09 -1.54
C PHE A 220 -3.37 -4.38 -0.75
N ASN A 221 -4.59 -4.91 -0.91
CA ASN A 221 -4.97 -6.20 -0.34
C ASN A 221 -4.54 -7.40 -1.21
N ARG A 222 -3.70 -7.18 -2.21
CA ARG A 222 -3.16 -8.22 -3.09
C ARG A 222 -1.63 -8.26 -3.11
N ILE A 223 -1.00 -7.68 -2.09
CA ILE A 223 0.46 -7.70 -1.96
C ILE A 223 0.87 -8.35 -0.66
N THR A 224 1.98 -9.09 -0.69
CA THR A 224 2.64 -9.60 0.51
C THR A 224 4.14 -9.66 0.31
N ILE A 225 4.91 -9.40 1.40
CA ILE A 225 6.37 -9.55 1.41
C ILE A 225 6.76 -10.65 2.41
N ASP A 226 6.25 -10.61 3.63
CA ASP A 226 6.65 -11.46 4.74
C ASP A 226 5.49 -12.14 5.49
N GLY A 227 4.25 -11.86 5.09
CA GLY A 227 3.07 -12.45 5.72
C GLY A 227 2.66 -11.78 7.04
N ASP A 228 3.29 -10.64 7.41
CA ASP A 228 3.03 -9.93 8.65
C ASP A 228 2.16 -8.69 8.44
N MET A 229 1.08 -8.57 9.25
CA MET A 229 0.14 -7.45 9.21
C MET A 229 0.49 -6.40 10.25
N SER A 230 0.60 -5.13 9.83
CA SER A 230 0.93 -4.02 10.71
C SER A 230 -0.21 -3.55 11.62
N THR A 231 0.21 -2.81 12.63
CA THR A 231 -0.65 -2.04 13.55
C THR A 231 -1.10 -0.69 13.01
N ASN A 232 -0.50 -0.19 11.91
CA ASN A 232 -0.60 1.21 11.46
C ASN A 232 -1.21 1.40 10.07
N ASP A 233 -1.46 0.35 9.31
CA ASP A 233 -1.88 0.46 7.91
C ASP A 233 -3.02 1.42 7.70
N THR A 234 -2.80 2.32 6.76
CA THR A 234 -3.77 3.37 6.45
C THR A 234 -3.65 3.80 4.99
N VAL A 235 -4.76 3.71 4.26
CA VAL A 235 -4.92 4.35 2.94
C VAL A 235 -5.94 5.46 3.08
N ILE A 236 -5.53 6.71 2.82
CA ILE A 236 -6.40 7.89 2.84
C ILE A 236 -6.58 8.40 1.42
N LEU A 237 -7.82 8.64 1.02
CA LEU A 237 -8.18 9.31 -0.23
C LEU A 237 -8.84 10.65 0.09
N LEU A 238 -8.24 11.74 -0.42
CA LEU A 238 -8.74 13.10 -0.30
C LEU A 238 -9.24 13.60 -1.66
N ALA A 239 -10.41 14.25 -1.68
CA ALA A 239 -11.01 14.82 -2.89
C ALA A 239 -11.30 16.31 -2.71
N SER A 240 -10.65 17.18 -3.51
CA SER A 240 -10.88 18.63 -3.50
C SER A 240 -12.15 19.05 -4.24
N GLY A 241 -12.54 18.30 -5.26
CA GLY A 241 -13.71 18.57 -6.07
C GLY A 241 -13.55 19.72 -7.08
N THR A 242 -12.35 20.27 -7.23
CA THR A 242 -12.10 21.47 -8.03
C THR A 242 -12.29 21.28 -9.55
N ALA A 243 -12.14 20.05 -10.07
CA ALA A 243 -12.29 19.73 -11.48
C ALA A 243 -13.74 19.36 -11.88
N GLY A 244 -14.66 19.24 -10.91
CA GLY A 244 -16.05 18.82 -11.17
C GLY A 244 -16.24 17.29 -11.06
N ARG A 245 -17.35 16.79 -11.60
CA ARG A 245 -17.74 15.37 -11.45
C ARG A 245 -17.34 14.56 -12.68
N PRO A 246 -16.55 13.48 -12.52
CA PRO A 246 -16.33 12.47 -13.55
C PRO A 246 -17.46 11.43 -13.56
N ASP A 247 -17.45 10.59 -14.58
CA ASP A 247 -18.18 9.31 -14.54
C ASP A 247 -17.57 8.41 -13.42
N PRO A 248 -18.40 7.78 -12.58
CA PRO A 248 -17.91 6.95 -11.48
C PRO A 248 -17.04 5.75 -11.92
N ALA A 249 -17.32 5.15 -13.08
CA ALA A 249 -16.54 4.02 -13.60
C ALA A 249 -15.15 4.47 -14.08
N ASP A 250 -15.06 5.63 -14.76
CA ASP A 250 -13.78 6.22 -15.18
C ASP A 250 -12.91 6.58 -13.97
N PHE A 251 -13.54 7.17 -12.95
CA PHE A 251 -12.86 7.48 -11.69
C PHE A 251 -12.32 6.23 -11.00
N LEU A 252 -13.17 5.19 -10.85
CA LEU A 252 -12.79 3.95 -10.21
C LEU A 252 -11.63 3.26 -10.95
N ALA A 253 -11.73 3.14 -12.27
CA ALA A 253 -10.66 2.54 -13.08
C ALA A 253 -9.32 3.27 -12.91
N THR A 254 -9.34 4.60 -12.84
CA THR A 254 -8.13 5.40 -12.62
C THR A 254 -7.59 5.24 -11.20
N LEU A 255 -8.47 5.23 -10.19
CA LEU A 255 -8.08 5.02 -8.80
C LEU A 255 -7.46 3.62 -8.59
N GLU A 256 -8.02 2.59 -9.23
CA GLU A 256 -7.46 1.24 -9.24
C GLU A 256 -6.06 1.21 -9.86
N ALA A 257 -5.84 1.92 -10.98
CA ALA A 257 -4.53 2.00 -11.62
C ALA A 257 -3.49 2.69 -10.72
N VAL A 258 -3.85 3.80 -10.06
CA VAL A 258 -2.99 4.50 -9.09
C VAL A 258 -2.66 3.60 -7.91
N ALA A 259 -3.66 2.97 -7.30
CA ALA A 259 -3.49 2.13 -6.13
C ALA A 259 -2.65 0.87 -6.45
N LEU A 260 -2.87 0.25 -7.61
CA LEU A 260 -2.11 -0.92 -8.06
C LEU A 260 -0.65 -0.58 -8.39
N ASP A 261 -0.40 0.57 -9.01
CA ASP A 261 0.99 1.04 -9.29
C ASP A 261 1.74 1.27 -7.98
N LEU A 262 1.12 1.93 -6.98
CA LEU A 262 1.71 2.12 -5.65
C LEU A 262 1.95 0.79 -4.93
N ALA A 263 0.98 -0.12 -4.95
CA ALA A 263 1.08 -1.44 -4.34
C ALA A 263 2.24 -2.26 -4.93
N LYS A 264 2.37 -2.29 -6.26
CA LYS A 264 3.49 -2.96 -6.94
C LYS A 264 4.85 -2.33 -6.60
N LYS A 265 4.91 -1.00 -6.46
CA LYS A 265 6.14 -0.31 -6.03
C LYS A 265 6.57 -0.70 -4.61
N ILE A 266 5.63 -0.98 -3.71
CA ILE A 266 5.92 -1.51 -2.36
C ILE A 266 6.59 -2.87 -2.46
N VAL A 267 6.02 -3.81 -3.22
CA VAL A 267 6.57 -5.17 -3.39
C VAL A 267 7.94 -5.14 -4.06
N LEU A 268 8.12 -4.31 -5.09
CA LEU A 268 9.38 -4.16 -5.82
C LEU A 268 10.53 -3.60 -4.96
N ASP A 269 10.20 -2.89 -3.89
CA ASP A 269 11.15 -2.28 -2.94
C ASP A 269 11.17 -3.01 -1.59
N GLY A 270 10.75 -4.27 -1.55
CA GLY A 270 10.75 -5.07 -0.34
C GLY A 270 12.15 -5.26 0.25
N GLU A 271 12.21 -5.40 1.58
CA GLU A 271 13.47 -5.57 2.31
C GLU A 271 14.23 -6.81 1.82
N GLY A 272 15.44 -6.60 1.28
CA GLY A 272 16.32 -7.66 0.81
C GLY A 272 15.80 -8.50 -0.36
N VAL A 273 14.74 -8.08 -1.05
CA VAL A 273 14.14 -8.84 -2.17
C VAL A 273 15.00 -8.77 -3.43
N THR A 274 14.98 -9.84 -4.22
CA THR A 274 15.66 -9.89 -5.52
C THR A 274 14.71 -10.17 -6.68
N ARG A 275 13.49 -10.64 -6.40
CA ARG A 275 12.49 -11.00 -7.40
C ARG A 275 11.10 -10.52 -7.04
N PHE A 276 10.38 -10.09 -8.05
CA PHE A 276 8.95 -9.78 -8.02
C PHE A 276 8.17 -10.93 -8.66
N ILE A 277 7.23 -11.51 -7.94
CA ILE A 277 6.44 -12.65 -8.40
C ILE A 277 4.96 -12.30 -8.40
N GLU A 278 4.31 -12.55 -9.55
CA GLU A 278 2.85 -12.51 -9.68
C GLU A 278 2.31 -13.93 -9.54
N VAL A 279 1.58 -14.22 -8.47
CA VAL A 279 0.90 -15.51 -8.25
C VAL A 279 -0.56 -15.35 -8.64
N GLU A 280 -0.95 -15.95 -9.75
CA GLU A 280 -2.35 -16.00 -10.19
C GLU A 280 -2.92 -17.40 -9.99
N VAL A 281 -3.98 -17.50 -9.21
CA VAL A 281 -4.82 -18.71 -9.15
C VAL A 281 -6.10 -18.42 -9.93
N ARG A 282 -6.38 -19.25 -10.93
CA ARG A 282 -7.58 -19.16 -11.78
C ARG A 282 -8.32 -20.49 -11.83
N GLY A 283 -9.49 -20.49 -12.47
CA GLY A 283 -10.29 -21.70 -12.59
C GLY A 283 -10.83 -22.22 -11.27
N ALA A 284 -10.86 -21.41 -10.21
CA ALA A 284 -11.42 -21.79 -8.92
C ALA A 284 -12.96 -21.77 -8.94
N LYS A 285 -13.59 -22.57 -8.07
CA LYS A 285 -15.04 -22.61 -7.90
C LYS A 285 -15.57 -21.29 -7.33
N THR A 286 -14.86 -20.69 -6.37
CA THR A 286 -15.23 -19.42 -5.74
C THR A 286 -14.01 -18.47 -5.68
N THR A 287 -14.27 -17.16 -5.58
CA THR A 287 -13.23 -16.15 -5.36
C THR A 287 -12.49 -16.40 -4.04
N LYS A 288 -13.17 -16.95 -3.03
CA LYS A 288 -12.56 -17.33 -1.75
C LYS A 288 -11.52 -18.45 -1.94
N ASP A 289 -11.84 -19.50 -2.70
CA ASP A 289 -10.89 -20.60 -2.97
C ASP A 289 -9.67 -20.09 -3.76
N ALA A 290 -9.90 -19.26 -4.81
CA ALA A 290 -8.81 -18.64 -5.56
C ALA A 290 -7.88 -17.82 -4.65
N ARG A 291 -8.47 -17.03 -3.75
CA ARG A 291 -7.74 -16.19 -2.80
C ARG A 291 -6.94 -17.04 -1.82
N LEU A 292 -7.56 -18.03 -1.16
CA LEU A 292 -6.87 -18.90 -0.19
C LEU A 292 -5.65 -19.58 -0.80
N ALA A 293 -5.79 -20.15 -2.01
CA ALA A 293 -4.68 -20.79 -2.69
C ALA A 293 -3.58 -19.80 -3.08
N ALA A 294 -3.93 -18.63 -3.63
CA ALA A 294 -2.95 -17.62 -4.02
C ALA A 294 -2.17 -17.06 -2.82
N GLU A 295 -2.85 -16.76 -1.70
CA GLU A 295 -2.22 -16.25 -0.47
C GLU A 295 -1.31 -17.31 0.17
N ALA A 296 -1.73 -18.58 0.23
CA ALA A 296 -0.91 -19.65 0.76
C ALA A 296 0.38 -19.85 -0.04
N ILE A 297 0.29 -19.83 -1.38
CA ILE A 297 1.47 -19.93 -2.24
C ILE A 297 2.39 -18.70 -2.06
N ALA A 298 1.83 -17.50 -2.07
CA ALA A 298 2.58 -16.26 -1.98
C ALA A 298 3.30 -16.08 -0.62
N ASN A 299 2.78 -16.68 0.46
CA ASN A 299 3.34 -16.63 1.82
C ASN A 299 4.13 -17.89 2.20
N SER A 300 4.19 -18.91 1.32
CA SER A 300 4.96 -20.13 1.61
C SER A 300 6.46 -19.85 1.71
N THR A 301 7.03 -19.94 2.90
CA THR A 301 8.47 -19.76 3.15
C THR A 301 9.33 -20.62 2.22
N LEU A 302 8.98 -21.91 2.08
CA LEU A 302 9.72 -22.82 1.21
C LEU A 302 9.66 -22.42 -0.26
N THR A 303 8.50 -21.95 -0.73
CA THR A 303 8.33 -21.47 -2.10
C THR A 303 9.14 -20.21 -2.34
N LYS A 304 9.09 -19.24 -1.43
CA LYS A 304 9.84 -17.99 -1.51
C LYS A 304 11.36 -18.22 -1.48
N CYS A 305 11.85 -19.15 -0.67
CA CYS A 305 13.26 -19.58 -0.68
C CYS A 305 13.67 -20.26 -2.00
N ALA A 306 12.81 -21.07 -2.60
CA ALA A 306 13.08 -21.64 -3.92
C ALA A 306 13.21 -20.53 -4.98
N TRP A 307 12.31 -19.58 -4.98
CA TRP A 307 12.39 -18.43 -5.89
C TRP A 307 13.68 -17.62 -5.67
N ALA A 308 14.13 -17.39 -4.43
CA ALA A 308 15.40 -16.74 -4.15
C ALA A 308 16.59 -17.45 -4.79
N GLY A 309 16.58 -18.78 -4.77
CA GLY A 309 17.59 -19.61 -5.41
C GLY A 309 17.45 -19.75 -6.94
N GLY A 310 16.40 -19.19 -7.54
CA GLY A 310 16.10 -19.41 -8.98
C GLY A 310 15.66 -20.84 -9.27
N ASP A 311 15.15 -21.57 -8.27
CA ASP A 311 14.65 -22.93 -8.37
C ASP A 311 13.16 -22.90 -8.77
N PRO A 312 12.77 -23.45 -9.94
CA PRO A 312 11.37 -23.53 -10.38
C PRO A 312 10.62 -24.66 -9.66
N ASN A 313 10.66 -24.68 -8.34
CA ASN A 313 10.12 -25.76 -7.51
C ASN A 313 8.59 -25.73 -7.48
N TRP A 314 7.97 -26.22 -8.54
CA TRP A 314 6.52 -26.31 -8.63
C TRP A 314 5.90 -27.24 -7.55
N GLY A 315 6.67 -28.20 -7.00
CA GLY A 315 6.22 -29.07 -5.91
C GLY A 315 5.87 -28.29 -4.66
N ARG A 316 6.67 -27.26 -4.28
CA ARG A 316 6.40 -26.38 -3.15
C ARG A 316 5.19 -25.48 -3.39
N ILE A 317 4.97 -25.06 -4.62
CA ILE A 317 3.77 -24.30 -5.03
C ILE A 317 2.53 -25.16 -4.88
N PHE A 318 2.61 -26.40 -5.36
CA PHE A 318 1.49 -27.34 -5.32
C PHE A 318 1.15 -27.77 -3.88
N ASP A 319 2.18 -28.04 -3.06
CA ASP A 319 2.02 -28.27 -1.63
C ASP A 319 1.32 -27.12 -0.93
N ALA A 320 1.77 -25.86 -1.18
CA ALA A 320 1.16 -24.67 -0.60
C ALA A 320 -0.31 -24.50 -1.01
N ALA A 321 -0.64 -24.77 -2.27
CA ALA A 321 -2.03 -24.80 -2.71
C ALA A 321 -2.83 -25.88 -1.97
N GLY A 322 -2.24 -27.06 -1.73
CA GLY A 322 -2.86 -28.21 -1.07
C GLY A 322 -3.31 -27.94 0.36
N TYR A 323 -2.48 -27.26 1.16
CA TYR A 323 -2.85 -26.95 2.56
C TYR A 323 -3.61 -25.60 2.71
N SER A 324 -3.86 -24.87 1.64
CA SER A 324 -4.49 -23.54 1.67
C SER A 324 -5.93 -23.50 2.20
N GLY A 325 -6.60 -24.66 2.28
CA GLY A 325 -8.02 -24.79 2.57
C GLY A 325 -8.93 -24.48 1.38
N ALA A 326 -8.40 -24.17 0.20
CA ALA A 326 -9.16 -24.05 -1.04
C ALA A 326 -9.68 -25.42 -1.49
N LYS A 327 -10.86 -25.42 -2.11
CA LYS A 327 -11.48 -26.66 -2.62
C LYS A 327 -11.15 -26.84 -4.09
N PHE A 328 -10.35 -27.83 -4.44
CA PHE A 328 -9.99 -28.18 -5.82
C PHE A 328 -9.58 -29.65 -5.93
N ASP A 329 -9.46 -30.14 -7.16
CA ASP A 329 -8.99 -31.47 -7.49
C ASP A 329 -7.51 -31.40 -7.92
N PRO A 330 -6.56 -31.97 -7.13
CA PRO A 330 -5.14 -31.96 -7.46
C PRO A 330 -4.85 -32.60 -8.83
N ASP A 331 -5.55 -33.70 -9.18
CA ASP A 331 -5.31 -34.47 -10.40
C ASP A 331 -5.76 -33.71 -11.68
N ARG A 332 -6.40 -32.55 -11.52
CA ARG A 332 -6.83 -31.68 -12.61
C ARG A 332 -6.08 -30.36 -12.68
N THR A 333 -5.18 -30.11 -11.72
CA THR A 333 -4.52 -28.82 -11.56
C THR A 333 -3.32 -28.67 -12.48
N ASP A 334 -3.21 -27.47 -13.12
CA ASP A 334 -2.09 -27.09 -13.94
C ASP A 334 -1.26 -25.99 -13.26
N ILE A 335 0.07 -25.98 -13.49
CA ILE A 335 0.97 -24.92 -13.02
C ILE A 335 1.87 -24.48 -14.17
N ASP A 336 1.95 -23.16 -14.38
CA ASP A 336 2.82 -22.53 -15.36
C ASP A 336 3.75 -21.50 -14.70
N TYR A 337 5.00 -21.44 -15.18
CA TYR A 337 5.94 -20.33 -14.95
C TYR A 337 5.95 -19.46 -16.21
N ASP A 338 5.41 -18.24 -16.15
CA ASP A 338 5.02 -17.43 -17.31
C ASP A 338 4.08 -18.23 -18.23
N LYS A 339 4.59 -18.64 -19.40
CA LYS A 339 3.89 -19.50 -20.38
C LYS A 339 4.53 -20.90 -20.49
N VAL A 340 5.42 -21.26 -19.57
CA VAL A 340 6.16 -22.52 -19.59
C VAL A 340 5.49 -23.52 -18.64
N PRO A 341 4.92 -24.62 -19.14
CA PRO A 341 4.23 -25.61 -18.33
C PRO A 341 5.16 -26.32 -17.35
N ALA A 342 4.81 -26.32 -16.05
CA ALA A 342 5.49 -27.09 -15.02
C ALA A 342 4.68 -28.32 -14.60
N VAL A 343 3.36 -28.19 -14.51
CA VAL A 343 2.41 -29.24 -14.13
C VAL A 343 1.25 -29.25 -15.12
N ARG A 344 0.78 -30.45 -15.47
CA ARG A 344 -0.46 -30.67 -16.25
C ARG A 344 -1.23 -31.85 -15.64
N GLY A 345 -2.49 -31.59 -15.29
CA GLY A 345 -3.35 -32.61 -14.67
C GLY A 345 -2.73 -33.26 -13.43
N GLY A 346 -2.15 -32.44 -12.55
CA GLY A 346 -1.51 -32.90 -11.30
C GLY A 346 -0.13 -33.55 -11.49
N MET A 347 0.34 -33.75 -12.71
CA MET A 347 1.58 -34.47 -13.02
C MET A 347 2.65 -33.54 -13.62
N PRO A 348 3.95 -33.85 -13.44
CA PRO A 348 5.02 -33.09 -14.08
C PRO A 348 4.82 -32.98 -15.59
N ALA A 349 4.86 -31.77 -16.13
CA ALA A 349 4.81 -31.56 -17.57
C ALA A 349 6.12 -32.06 -18.23
N LYS A 350 6.04 -32.43 -19.54
CA LYS A 350 7.21 -32.84 -20.32
C LYS A 350 8.14 -31.67 -20.71
N THR A 351 8.23 -30.66 -19.87
CA THR A 351 9.05 -29.48 -20.08
C THR A 351 10.46 -29.70 -19.57
N PRO A 352 11.51 -29.46 -20.38
CA PRO A 352 12.88 -29.52 -19.88
C PRO A 352 13.09 -28.57 -18.70
N PHE A 353 13.73 -29.03 -17.63
CA PHE A 353 13.98 -28.26 -16.39
C PHE A 353 14.65 -26.91 -16.67
N ALA A 354 15.64 -26.88 -17.57
CA ALA A 354 16.34 -25.64 -17.94
C ALA A 354 15.41 -24.52 -18.45
N ARG A 355 14.28 -24.86 -19.09
CA ARG A 355 13.29 -23.86 -19.53
C ARG A 355 12.54 -23.23 -18.36
N LEU A 356 12.18 -24.02 -17.37
CA LEU A 356 11.54 -23.54 -16.15
C LEU A 356 12.53 -22.69 -15.33
N GLN A 357 13.77 -23.17 -15.20
CA GLN A 357 14.85 -22.48 -14.49
C GLN A 357 15.16 -21.11 -15.13
N ALA A 358 15.15 -21.02 -16.47
CA ALA A 358 15.32 -19.75 -17.18
C ALA A 358 14.23 -18.72 -16.83
N VAL A 359 13.00 -19.16 -16.50
CA VAL A 359 11.94 -18.26 -16.01
C VAL A 359 12.18 -17.87 -14.56
N ALA A 360 12.44 -18.84 -13.67
CA ALA A 360 12.66 -18.59 -12.26
C ALA A 360 13.91 -17.74 -11.97
N ALA A 361 14.87 -17.69 -12.89
CA ALA A 361 16.05 -16.82 -12.80
C ALA A 361 15.77 -15.34 -13.14
N LYS A 362 14.61 -15.00 -13.70
CA LYS A 362 14.25 -13.60 -14.01
C LYS A 362 14.05 -12.79 -12.74
N LYS A 363 14.26 -11.47 -12.84
CA LYS A 363 13.91 -10.51 -11.76
C LYS A 363 12.40 -10.39 -11.52
N ALA A 364 11.58 -10.69 -12.51
CA ALA A 364 10.14 -10.71 -12.42
C ALA A 364 9.57 -11.81 -13.29
N PHE A 365 8.62 -12.58 -12.75
CA PHE A 365 7.90 -13.62 -13.46
C PHE A 365 6.53 -13.88 -12.85
N LYS A 366 5.70 -14.61 -13.58
CA LYS A 366 4.36 -15.01 -13.16
C LYS A 366 4.30 -16.51 -12.91
N VAL A 367 3.64 -16.89 -11.81
CA VAL A 367 3.19 -18.25 -11.56
C VAL A 367 1.68 -18.28 -11.75
N THR A 368 1.19 -19.14 -12.64
CA THR A 368 -0.24 -19.37 -12.84
C THR A 368 -0.60 -20.77 -12.38
N VAL A 369 -1.58 -20.88 -11.48
CA VAL A 369 -2.17 -22.14 -11.03
C VAL A 369 -3.61 -22.18 -11.52
N ASP A 370 -3.93 -23.12 -12.41
CA ASP A 370 -5.29 -23.34 -12.93
C ASP A 370 -5.91 -24.54 -12.23
N LEU A 371 -6.97 -24.32 -11.47
CA LEU A 371 -7.63 -25.35 -10.67
C LEU A 371 -8.71 -26.11 -11.47
N HIS A 372 -9.08 -25.68 -12.67
CA HIS A 372 -10.10 -26.29 -13.53
C HIS A 372 -11.42 -26.65 -12.82
N ALA A 373 -11.77 -25.93 -11.76
CA ALA A 373 -12.97 -26.16 -10.91
C ALA A 373 -14.09 -25.12 -11.14
N GLY A 374 -13.80 -24.04 -11.88
CA GLY A 374 -14.75 -22.95 -12.13
C GLY A 374 -14.16 -21.80 -12.94
N LYS A 375 -14.59 -20.56 -12.64
CA LYS A 375 -14.17 -19.34 -13.37
C LYS A 375 -13.57 -18.25 -12.48
N ALA A 376 -13.55 -18.47 -11.16
CA ALA A 376 -13.05 -17.45 -10.26
C ALA A 376 -11.52 -17.36 -10.36
N THR A 377 -11.00 -16.15 -10.17
CA THR A 377 -9.57 -15.87 -10.21
C THR A 377 -9.17 -14.92 -9.10
N HIS A 378 -7.94 -15.05 -8.62
CA HIS A 378 -7.30 -14.12 -7.70
C HIS A 378 -5.81 -14.04 -7.99
N THR A 379 -5.24 -12.83 -7.87
CA THR A 379 -3.82 -12.60 -8.07
C THR A 379 -3.24 -11.95 -6.82
N VAL A 380 -2.09 -12.44 -6.37
CA VAL A 380 -1.26 -11.85 -5.31
C VAL A 380 0.10 -11.50 -5.88
N PHE A 381 0.60 -10.31 -5.54
CA PHE A 381 1.96 -9.87 -5.88
C PHE A 381 2.85 -10.09 -4.67
N THR A 382 3.96 -10.78 -4.84
CA THR A 382 4.86 -11.17 -3.76
C THR A 382 6.31 -11.10 -4.20
N THR A 383 7.20 -11.52 -3.29
CA THR A 383 8.64 -11.52 -3.45
C THR A 383 9.23 -12.89 -3.15
N ASP A 384 10.50 -13.07 -3.47
CA ASP A 384 11.33 -14.10 -2.87
C ASP A 384 11.63 -13.80 -1.38
N LEU A 385 12.28 -14.75 -0.69
CA LEU A 385 12.81 -14.59 0.67
C LEU A 385 14.31 -14.93 0.67
N THR A 386 15.14 -13.94 0.98
CA THR A 386 16.60 -14.02 0.89
C THR A 386 17.28 -13.93 2.26
N GLU A 387 18.57 -14.27 2.34
CA GLU A 387 19.38 -14.00 3.53
C GLU A 387 19.44 -12.50 3.86
N ALA A 388 19.38 -11.64 2.85
CA ALA A 388 19.42 -10.18 3.05
C ALA A 388 18.20 -9.70 3.86
N TYR A 389 17.01 -10.28 3.64
CA TYR A 389 15.83 -10.01 4.46
C TYR A 389 16.09 -10.35 5.94
N VAL A 390 16.65 -11.54 6.20
CA VAL A 390 16.95 -11.97 7.58
C VAL A 390 17.97 -11.03 8.21
N ARG A 391 19.06 -10.74 7.50
CA ARG A 391 20.12 -9.83 7.99
C ARG A 391 19.61 -8.43 8.27
N PHE A 392 18.69 -7.92 7.43
CA PHE A 392 18.09 -6.59 7.60
C PHE A 392 17.30 -6.50 8.92
N ASN A 393 16.60 -7.59 9.28
CA ASN A 393 15.72 -7.65 10.45
C ASN A 393 16.43 -8.16 11.73
N LEU A 394 17.73 -8.41 11.69
CA LEU A 394 18.52 -8.73 12.88
C LEU A 394 18.84 -7.45 13.67
N GLY A 395 18.27 -7.30 14.86
CA GLY A 395 18.64 -6.23 15.81
C GLY A 395 17.97 -4.87 15.58
N GLU A 396 16.78 -4.82 14.97
CA GLU A 396 15.95 -3.62 14.98
C GLU A 396 15.30 -3.34 16.36
#